data_58dede2c446f19e6f6fb35ca132b674b
#
_entry.id   58dede2c446f19e6f6fb35ca132b674b
#
_cell.length_a   1.000
_cell.length_b   1.000
_cell.length_c   1.000
_cell.angle_alpha   90.00
_cell.angle_beta   90.00
_cell.angle_gamma   90.00
#
_symmetry.space_group_name_H-M   'P 1'
#
loop_
_entity.id
_entity.type
_entity.pdbx_description
1 polymer ?
#
loop_
_entity_poly.entity_id
_entity_poly.type
_entity_poly.pdbx_seq_one_letter_code
_entity_poly.pdbx_strand_id
1 'polypeptide(L)'
;MQGLVFFLTSLLVFVFLFCALLPIASPRMTKPKMATKEVTYTYVALGDSLTEGVGDSTKQGGFVPILAQSLSNENDGQYQPVNYGVAGNTSAQILDRLKKQTDLQKDLKKARVMTLTVGGNDLRKVVVNHLSDFSLSDIQKPLKNYTANLKEIITKARKDNPHLPIYVVGIYNPLYLNFPELTSIQTAVDRWNETTEETIAQFDQVYFVPINDLLYKGIDGKMGVSEISDGKTTVINDALYEEDSFHPNNTGYEKMKQAILEKINATKKTWSQK
;
A
#
# COMPACT_ATOMS: atom_id res chain seq x y z
N MET A 1 50.77 -51.84 5.70
CA MET A 1 49.63 -52.42 6.47
C MET A 1 49.44 -51.81 7.85
N GLN A 2 50.46 -51.60 8.65
CA GLN A 2 50.33 -51.02 10.02
C GLN A 2 49.75 -49.63 10.06
N GLY A 3 50.10 -48.73 9.14
CA GLY A 3 49.55 -47.36 9.09
C GLY A 3 48.04 -47.29 8.74
N LEU A 4 47.54 -48.21 7.92
CA LEU A 4 46.12 -48.29 7.56
C LEU A 4 45.29 -48.79 8.77
N VAL A 5 45.83 -49.78 9.50
CA VAL A 5 45.18 -50.32 10.72
C VAL A 5 45.11 -49.22 11.79
N PHE A 6 46.19 -48.47 12.00
CA PHE A 6 46.21 -47.37 12.95
C PHE A 6 45.22 -46.26 12.58
N PHE A 7 45.14 -45.88 11.28
CA PHE A 7 44.18 -44.88 10.82
C PHE A 7 42.74 -45.34 11.04
N LEU A 8 42.40 -46.59 10.70
CA LEU A 8 41.05 -47.12 10.86
C LEU A 8 40.65 -47.24 12.34
N THR A 9 41.57 -47.63 13.21
CA THR A 9 41.31 -47.70 14.66
C THR A 9 41.12 -46.28 15.26
N SER A 10 41.93 -45.30 14.88
CA SER A 10 41.80 -43.92 15.31
C SER A 10 40.47 -43.31 14.84
N LEU A 11 40.05 -43.60 13.62
CA LEU A 11 38.77 -43.12 13.06
C LEU A 11 37.59 -43.74 13.83
N LEU A 12 37.62 -45.01 14.11
CA LEU A 12 36.58 -45.68 14.92
C LEU A 12 36.47 -45.14 16.31
N VAL A 13 37.59 -44.88 17.00
CA VAL A 13 37.61 -44.28 18.34
C VAL A 13 37.04 -42.85 18.27
N PHE A 14 37.41 -42.05 17.25
CA PHE A 14 36.92 -40.71 17.06
C PHE A 14 35.39 -40.70 16.84
N VAL A 15 34.87 -41.57 15.97
CA VAL A 15 33.42 -41.69 15.71
C VAL A 15 32.67 -42.10 16.96
N PHE A 16 33.22 -43.06 17.73
CA PHE A 16 32.60 -43.50 18.97
C PHE A 16 32.55 -42.37 20.02
N LEU A 17 33.65 -41.64 20.21
CA LEU A 17 33.70 -40.48 21.14
C LEU A 17 32.76 -39.37 20.68
N PHE A 18 32.71 -39.10 19.36
CA PHE A 18 31.81 -38.11 18.79
C PHE A 18 30.34 -38.46 19.02
N CYS A 19 29.94 -39.73 18.76
CA CYS A 19 28.59 -40.20 19.05
C CYS A 19 28.24 -40.23 20.53
N ALA A 20 29.22 -40.51 21.39
CA ALA A 20 29.00 -40.50 22.84
C ALA A 20 28.89 -39.10 23.49
N LEU A 21 29.54 -38.11 22.85
CA LEU A 21 29.50 -36.69 23.30
C LEU A 21 28.35 -35.89 22.71
N LEU A 22 27.73 -36.38 21.60
CA LEU A 22 26.54 -35.71 21.08
C LEU A 22 25.37 -35.93 22.05
N PRO A 23 24.69 -34.86 22.46
CA PRO A 23 23.47 -35.01 23.22
C PRO A 23 22.47 -35.82 22.42
N ILE A 24 21.93 -36.90 22.99
CA ILE A 24 20.85 -37.67 22.41
C ILE A 24 19.66 -36.73 22.21
N ALA A 25 19.46 -36.21 21.00
CA ALA A 25 18.30 -35.43 20.65
C ALA A 25 17.10 -36.37 20.76
N SER A 26 16.44 -36.37 21.91
CA SER A 26 15.12 -36.97 22.00
C SER A 26 14.21 -36.23 21.03
N PRO A 27 13.60 -36.88 20.05
CA PRO A 27 12.61 -36.20 19.21
C PRO A 27 11.46 -35.78 20.15
N ARG A 28 11.44 -34.50 20.53
CA ARG A 28 10.23 -33.91 21.12
C ARG A 28 9.18 -33.92 20.00
N MET A 29 8.46 -35.01 19.92
CA MET A 29 7.19 -35.02 19.21
C MET A 29 6.26 -34.07 19.98
N THR A 30 6.34 -32.78 19.66
CA THR A 30 5.26 -31.89 19.99
C THR A 30 4.04 -32.44 19.28
N LYS A 31 3.01 -32.83 20.03
CA LYS A 31 1.71 -33.18 19.44
C LYS A 31 1.40 -32.11 18.41
N PRO A 32 1.06 -32.45 17.17
CA PRO A 32 0.69 -31.43 16.19
C PRO A 32 -0.39 -30.59 16.86
N LYS A 33 -0.11 -29.29 17.02
CA LYS A 33 -1.11 -28.32 17.49
C LYS A 33 -2.26 -28.52 16.48
N MET A 34 -3.41 -29.00 16.96
CA MET A 34 -4.59 -29.16 16.08
C MET A 34 -4.67 -27.85 15.32
N ALA A 35 -4.63 -27.93 13.97
CA ALA A 35 -4.75 -26.77 13.13
C ALA A 35 -6.08 -26.11 13.49
N THR A 36 -6.01 -25.05 14.29
CA THR A 36 -7.16 -24.18 14.49
C THR A 36 -7.50 -23.69 13.10
N LYS A 37 -8.76 -23.90 12.67
CA LYS A 37 -9.21 -23.47 11.35
C LYS A 37 -8.85 -22.00 11.21
N GLU A 38 -7.86 -21.73 10.37
CA GLU A 38 -7.32 -20.38 10.22
C GLU A 38 -8.42 -19.51 9.62
N VAL A 39 -8.80 -18.46 10.34
CA VAL A 39 -9.87 -17.57 9.90
C VAL A 39 -9.37 -16.79 8.69
N THR A 40 -10.11 -16.80 7.61
CA THR A 40 -9.79 -16.03 6.40
C THR A 40 -10.66 -14.79 6.32
N TYR A 41 -10.01 -13.63 6.20
CA TYR A 41 -10.65 -12.32 6.05
C TYR A 41 -10.47 -11.80 4.63
N THR A 42 -11.51 -11.20 4.07
CA THR A 42 -11.42 -10.51 2.77
C THR A 42 -10.90 -9.09 2.99
N TYR A 43 -9.83 -8.72 2.30
CA TYR A 43 -9.34 -7.35 2.17
C TYR A 43 -9.68 -6.84 0.77
N VAL A 44 -10.48 -5.76 0.66
CA VAL A 44 -10.83 -5.14 -0.62
C VAL A 44 -9.98 -3.90 -0.85
N ALA A 45 -9.26 -3.88 -1.96
CA ALA A 45 -8.57 -2.70 -2.44
C ALA A 45 -9.31 -2.13 -3.67
N LEU A 46 -9.90 -0.95 -3.53
CA LEU A 46 -10.60 -0.25 -4.60
C LEU A 46 -9.82 1.00 -4.99
N GLY A 47 -9.71 1.29 -6.29
CA GLY A 47 -9.04 2.52 -6.67
C GLY A 47 -8.62 2.63 -8.13
N ASP A 48 -7.58 3.40 -8.32
CA ASP A 48 -6.95 3.76 -9.58
C ASP A 48 -5.66 2.95 -9.85
N SER A 49 -4.69 3.55 -10.55
CA SER A 49 -3.39 2.94 -10.89
C SER A 49 -2.55 2.58 -9.66
N LEU A 50 -2.68 3.31 -8.55
CA LEU A 50 -1.95 3.00 -7.32
C LEU A 50 -2.44 1.69 -6.69
N THR A 51 -3.75 1.45 -6.72
CA THR A 51 -4.35 0.17 -6.28
C THR A 51 -4.07 -0.94 -7.29
N GLU A 52 -4.09 -0.66 -8.60
CA GLU A 52 -3.73 -1.64 -9.64
C GLU A 52 -2.28 -2.12 -9.50
N GLY A 53 -1.37 -1.22 -9.09
CA GLY A 53 0.04 -1.52 -8.91
C GLY A 53 0.89 -1.13 -10.13
N VAL A 54 0.51 -0.08 -10.86
CA VAL A 54 1.32 0.45 -11.98
C VAL A 54 2.69 0.92 -11.45
N GLY A 55 3.77 0.52 -12.09
CA GLY A 55 5.16 0.78 -11.66
C GLY A 55 5.76 -0.30 -10.74
N ASP A 56 4.97 -1.29 -10.33
CA ASP A 56 5.48 -2.48 -9.64
C ASP A 56 6.22 -3.40 -10.64
N SER A 57 7.55 -3.46 -10.54
CA SER A 57 8.39 -4.27 -11.41
C SER A 57 8.13 -5.77 -11.25
N THR A 58 7.59 -6.20 -10.11
CA THR A 58 7.21 -7.60 -9.85
C THR A 58 5.88 -8.00 -10.46
N LYS A 59 5.08 -7.02 -10.91
CA LYS A 59 3.73 -7.19 -11.47
C LYS A 59 2.77 -7.94 -10.55
N GLN A 60 2.96 -7.82 -9.25
CA GLN A 60 2.11 -8.48 -8.25
C GLN A 60 0.94 -7.61 -7.77
N GLY A 61 0.93 -6.32 -8.09
CA GLY A 61 -0.17 -5.41 -7.74
C GLY A 61 0.17 -4.39 -6.65
N GLY A 62 1.42 -3.93 -6.63
CA GLY A 62 1.89 -2.84 -5.79
C GLY A 62 1.72 -3.11 -4.29
N PHE A 63 1.17 -2.14 -3.55
CA PHE A 63 1.02 -2.24 -2.09
C PHE A 63 -0.02 -3.30 -1.65
N VAL A 64 -0.94 -3.71 -2.50
CA VAL A 64 -2.10 -4.53 -2.10
C VAL A 64 -1.70 -5.92 -1.57
N PRO A 65 -0.90 -6.75 -2.27
CA PRO A 65 -0.51 -8.06 -1.76
C PRO A 65 0.43 -7.96 -0.55
N ILE A 66 1.35 -7.01 -0.53
CA ILE A 66 2.30 -6.86 0.58
C ILE A 66 1.62 -6.34 1.86
N LEU A 67 0.56 -5.53 1.72
CA LEU A 67 -0.29 -5.14 2.85
C LEU A 67 -1.07 -6.34 3.38
N ALA A 68 -1.68 -7.14 2.51
CA ALA A 68 -2.40 -8.35 2.90
C ALA A 68 -1.51 -9.33 3.67
N GLN A 69 -0.27 -9.52 3.22
CA GLN A 69 0.72 -10.34 3.92
C GLN A 69 1.07 -9.77 5.30
N SER A 70 1.32 -8.46 5.40
CA SER A 70 1.60 -7.80 6.68
C SER A 70 0.42 -7.92 7.65
N LEU A 71 -0.80 -7.71 7.17
CA LEU A 71 -2.01 -7.89 7.97
C LEU A 71 -2.16 -9.33 8.47
N SER A 72 -1.84 -10.32 7.65
CA SER A 72 -1.88 -11.73 8.04
C SER A 72 -0.81 -12.07 9.09
N ASN A 73 0.38 -11.50 8.97
CA ASN A 73 1.48 -11.74 9.91
C ASN A 73 1.23 -11.10 11.29
N GLU A 74 0.53 -9.97 11.35
CA GLU A 74 0.30 -9.19 12.57
C GLU A 74 -1.04 -9.46 13.24
N ASN A 75 -1.89 -10.32 12.65
CA ASN A 75 -3.24 -10.58 13.14
C ASN A 75 -3.56 -12.07 13.16
N ASP A 76 -4.56 -12.44 13.95
CA ASP A 76 -5.07 -13.81 14.02
C ASP A 76 -5.96 -14.10 12.79
N GLY A 77 -5.36 -14.51 11.68
CA GLY A 77 -6.07 -14.91 10.47
C GLY A 77 -5.38 -14.48 9.18
N GLN A 78 -5.81 -15.08 8.07
CA GLN A 78 -5.27 -14.82 6.74
C GLN A 78 -6.09 -13.73 6.04
N TYR A 79 -5.45 -12.66 5.57
CA TYR A 79 -6.08 -11.62 4.76
C TYR A 79 -5.91 -11.94 3.29
N GLN A 80 -7.02 -12.23 2.62
CA GLN A 80 -7.05 -12.48 1.17
C GLN A 80 -7.38 -11.18 0.45
N PRO A 81 -6.44 -10.61 -0.32
CA PRO A 81 -6.67 -9.38 -1.05
C PRO A 81 -7.52 -9.62 -2.30
N VAL A 82 -8.47 -8.72 -2.56
CA VAL A 82 -9.16 -8.61 -3.84
C VAL A 82 -8.89 -7.22 -4.38
N ASN A 83 -8.16 -7.16 -5.50
CA ASN A 83 -7.71 -5.92 -6.09
C ASN A 83 -8.70 -5.43 -7.17
N TYR A 84 -9.32 -4.28 -6.92
CA TYR A 84 -10.20 -3.56 -7.83
C TYR A 84 -9.58 -2.22 -8.27
N GLY A 85 -8.27 -2.18 -8.47
CA GLY A 85 -7.55 -1.06 -9.09
C GLY A 85 -7.79 -1.02 -10.60
N VAL A 86 -7.97 0.17 -11.17
CA VAL A 86 -8.01 0.40 -12.62
C VAL A 86 -7.31 1.70 -12.94
N ALA A 87 -6.20 1.61 -13.67
CA ALA A 87 -5.38 2.75 -14.02
C ALA A 87 -6.17 3.87 -14.71
N GLY A 88 -5.86 5.11 -14.34
CA GLY A 88 -6.49 6.30 -14.93
C GLY A 88 -7.90 6.61 -14.45
N ASN A 89 -8.49 5.77 -13.56
CA ASN A 89 -9.85 6.02 -13.09
C ASN A 89 -9.92 7.26 -12.19
N THR A 90 -10.87 8.12 -12.46
CA THR A 90 -11.30 9.22 -11.61
C THR A 90 -12.31 8.76 -10.56
N SER A 91 -12.61 9.62 -9.59
CA SER A 91 -13.64 9.36 -8.57
C SER A 91 -15.00 8.99 -9.17
N ALA A 92 -15.40 9.65 -10.26
CA ALA A 92 -16.64 9.34 -10.98
C ALA A 92 -16.65 7.94 -11.61
N GLN A 93 -15.51 7.51 -12.19
CA GLN A 93 -15.39 6.18 -12.78
C GLN A 93 -15.32 5.08 -11.72
N ILE A 94 -14.62 5.30 -10.60
CA ILE A 94 -14.61 4.39 -9.46
C ILE A 94 -16.03 4.21 -8.91
N LEU A 95 -16.77 5.31 -8.74
CA LEU A 95 -18.16 5.28 -8.30
C LEU A 95 -19.07 4.51 -9.28
N ASP A 96 -18.90 4.72 -10.58
CA ASP A 96 -19.66 4.00 -11.61
C ASP A 96 -19.40 2.49 -11.56
N ARG A 97 -18.14 2.07 -11.43
CA ARG A 97 -17.76 0.66 -11.24
C ARG A 97 -18.40 0.07 -9.97
N LEU A 98 -18.34 0.79 -8.86
CA LEU A 98 -18.94 0.35 -7.60
C LEU A 98 -20.47 0.15 -7.73
N LYS A 99 -21.13 0.97 -8.55
CA LYS A 99 -22.58 0.82 -8.83
C LYS A 99 -22.93 -0.37 -9.72
N LYS A 100 -22.01 -0.75 -10.64
CA LYS A 100 -22.28 -1.73 -11.69
C LYS A 100 -21.70 -3.12 -11.45
N GLN A 101 -20.56 -3.21 -10.74
CA GLN A 101 -19.83 -4.46 -10.56
C GLN A 101 -20.38 -5.26 -9.38
N THR A 102 -21.15 -6.31 -9.68
CA THR A 102 -21.77 -7.17 -8.67
C THR A 102 -20.75 -7.92 -7.79
N ASP A 103 -19.60 -8.31 -8.36
CA ASP A 103 -18.57 -9.02 -7.59
C ASP A 103 -17.87 -8.10 -6.59
N LEU A 104 -17.59 -6.85 -6.98
CA LEU A 104 -17.10 -5.82 -6.05
C LEU A 104 -18.09 -5.62 -4.88
N GLN A 105 -19.39 -5.53 -5.17
CA GLN A 105 -20.42 -5.37 -4.13
C GLN A 105 -20.50 -6.60 -3.19
N LYS A 106 -20.38 -7.82 -3.74
CA LYS A 106 -20.33 -9.06 -2.95
C LYS A 106 -19.09 -9.12 -2.05
N ASP A 107 -17.93 -8.70 -2.57
CA ASP A 107 -16.70 -8.72 -1.79
C ASP A 107 -16.70 -7.66 -0.70
N LEU A 108 -17.24 -6.46 -0.95
CA LEU A 108 -17.41 -5.42 0.07
C LEU A 108 -18.32 -5.86 1.22
N LYS A 109 -19.39 -6.60 0.93
CA LYS A 109 -20.30 -7.12 1.94
C LYS A 109 -19.60 -8.00 2.99
N LYS A 110 -18.57 -8.76 2.61
CA LYS A 110 -17.80 -9.66 3.49
C LYS A 110 -16.42 -9.11 3.88
N ALA A 111 -16.06 -7.94 3.36
CA ALA A 111 -14.75 -7.36 3.61
C ALA A 111 -14.52 -7.05 5.10
N ARG A 112 -13.34 -7.38 5.59
CA ARG A 112 -12.88 -7.03 6.95
C ARG A 112 -12.25 -5.64 6.99
N VAL A 113 -11.65 -5.21 5.87
CA VAL A 113 -11.00 -3.91 5.71
C VAL A 113 -11.02 -3.51 4.23
N MET A 114 -11.06 -2.22 3.96
CA MET A 114 -10.98 -1.65 2.61
C MET A 114 -9.93 -0.55 2.55
N THR A 115 -9.12 -0.54 1.48
CA THR A 115 -8.32 0.63 1.08
C THR A 115 -8.92 1.28 -0.15
N LEU A 116 -8.77 2.60 -0.28
CA LEU A 116 -9.28 3.38 -1.40
C LEU A 116 -8.23 4.38 -1.87
N THR A 117 -7.75 4.24 -3.12
CA THR A 117 -6.96 5.26 -3.81
C THR A 117 -7.85 6.00 -4.79
N VAL A 118 -7.96 7.33 -4.64
CA VAL A 118 -8.89 8.15 -5.44
C VAL A 118 -8.51 9.63 -5.39
N GLY A 119 -8.72 10.33 -6.50
CA GLY A 119 -8.56 11.79 -6.56
C GLY A 119 -7.36 12.25 -7.37
N GLY A 120 -6.29 11.47 -7.46
CA GLY A 120 -5.10 11.83 -8.25
C GLY A 120 -5.44 12.11 -9.71
N ASN A 121 -6.25 11.25 -10.35
CA ASN A 121 -6.68 11.45 -11.73
C ASN A 121 -7.69 12.59 -11.89
N ASP A 122 -8.48 12.89 -10.86
CA ASP A 122 -9.38 14.06 -10.88
C ASP A 122 -8.56 15.35 -10.92
N LEU A 123 -7.56 15.50 -10.05
CA LEU A 123 -6.65 16.65 -10.06
C LEU A 123 -5.78 16.69 -11.31
N ARG A 124 -5.20 15.55 -11.74
CA ARG A 124 -4.37 15.47 -12.95
C ARG A 124 -5.09 15.99 -14.18
N LYS A 125 -6.37 15.68 -14.37
CA LYS A 125 -7.17 16.20 -15.48
C LYS A 125 -7.23 17.73 -15.49
N VAL A 126 -7.33 18.36 -14.32
CA VAL A 126 -7.36 19.83 -14.22
C VAL A 126 -5.99 20.40 -14.60
N VAL A 127 -4.92 19.88 -13.99
CA VAL A 127 -3.55 20.35 -14.24
C VAL A 127 -3.19 20.23 -15.74
N VAL A 128 -3.49 19.09 -16.38
CA VAL A 128 -3.18 18.87 -17.79
C VAL A 128 -3.98 19.81 -18.72
N ASN A 129 -5.23 20.11 -18.38
CA ASN A 129 -6.07 21.01 -19.17
C ASN A 129 -5.69 22.50 -19.03
N HIS A 130 -4.96 22.86 -17.98
CA HIS A 130 -4.52 24.22 -17.67
C HIS A 130 -3.00 24.32 -17.51
N LEU A 131 -2.23 23.48 -18.21
CA LEU A 131 -0.78 23.34 -17.97
C LEU A 131 -0.01 24.65 -18.07
N SER A 132 -0.45 25.59 -18.95
CA SER A 132 0.21 26.88 -19.17
C SER A 132 -0.21 28.00 -18.22
N ASP A 133 -1.40 27.87 -17.60
CA ASP A 133 -2.05 28.94 -16.83
C ASP A 133 -2.72 28.44 -15.56
N PHE A 134 -2.32 27.25 -15.06
CA PHE A 134 -2.90 26.60 -13.91
C PHE A 134 -2.93 27.49 -12.66
N SER A 135 -4.11 27.60 -12.08
CA SER A 135 -4.37 28.34 -10.86
C SER A 135 -5.23 27.56 -9.86
N LEU A 136 -5.22 27.94 -8.59
CA LEU A 136 -6.04 27.31 -7.55
C LEU A 136 -7.56 27.51 -7.76
N SER A 137 -7.98 28.47 -8.58
CA SER A 137 -9.39 28.60 -8.96
C SER A 137 -9.90 27.45 -9.82
N ASP A 138 -9.02 26.82 -10.60
CA ASP A 138 -9.37 25.76 -11.55
C ASP A 138 -9.76 24.46 -10.84
N ILE A 139 -9.26 24.24 -9.61
CA ILE A 139 -9.61 23.04 -8.85
C ILE A 139 -10.93 23.14 -8.08
N GLN A 140 -11.54 24.33 -7.90
CA GLN A 140 -12.70 24.51 -7.01
C GLN A 140 -13.89 23.62 -7.40
N LYS A 141 -14.31 23.67 -8.66
CA LYS A 141 -15.43 22.84 -9.15
C LYS A 141 -15.09 21.36 -9.23
N PRO A 142 -13.93 20.96 -9.76
CA PRO A 142 -13.50 19.55 -9.72
C PRO A 142 -13.39 18.98 -8.31
N LEU A 143 -12.86 19.71 -7.36
CA LEU A 143 -12.75 19.31 -5.96
C LEU A 143 -14.13 19.08 -5.30
N LYS A 144 -15.10 19.98 -5.58
CA LYS A 144 -16.49 19.80 -5.13
C LYS A 144 -17.12 18.53 -5.71
N ASN A 145 -16.89 18.24 -6.99
CA ASN A 145 -17.40 17.02 -7.62
C ASN A 145 -16.73 15.77 -7.02
N TYR A 146 -15.42 15.82 -6.84
CA TYR A 146 -14.65 14.76 -6.19
C TYR A 146 -15.19 14.44 -4.78
N THR A 147 -15.39 15.45 -3.94
CA THR A 147 -15.89 15.23 -2.57
C THR A 147 -17.30 14.64 -2.56
N ALA A 148 -18.16 15.02 -3.48
CA ALA A 148 -19.48 14.41 -3.65
C ALA A 148 -19.37 12.93 -4.03
N ASN A 149 -18.50 12.60 -5.00
CA ASN A 149 -18.24 11.22 -5.39
C ASN A 149 -17.63 10.40 -4.26
N LEU A 150 -16.66 10.95 -3.51
CA LEU A 150 -16.03 10.29 -2.36
C LEU A 150 -17.05 9.91 -1.29
N LYS A 151 -17.94 10.82 -0.93
CA LYS A 151 -19.04 10.55 0.01
C LYS A 151 -19.94 9.41 -0.48
N GLU A 152 -20.29 9.43 -1.77
CA GLU A 152 -21.13 8.39 -2.36
C GLU A 152 -20.40 7.05 -2.44
N ILE A 153 -19.09 7.02 -2.77
CA ILE A 153 -18.26 5.80 -2.76
C ILE A 153 -18.29 5.17 -1.37
N ILE A 154 -18.01 5.94 -0.31
CA ILE A 154 -18.01 5.45 1.07
C ILE A 154 -19.39 4.89 1.45
N THR A 155 -20.45 5.64 1.17
CA THR A 155 -21.83 5.23 1.46
C THR A 155 -22.21 3.95 0.75
N LYS A 156 -21.86 3.83 -0.53
CA LYS A 156 -22.15 2.62 -1.34
C LYS A 156 -21.31 1.43 -0.92
N ALA A 157 -20.02 1.63 -0.62
CA ALA A 157 -19.16 0.56 -0.12
C ALA A 157 -19.69 -0.05 1.19
N ARG A 158 -20.35 0.75 2.01
CA ARG A 158 -20.92 0.35 3.31
C ARG A 158 -22.38 -0.10 3.25
N LYS A 159 -23.01 -0.13 2.09
CA LYS A 159 -24.44 -0.46 1.95
C LYS A 159 -24.84 -1.73 2.70
N ASP A 160 -24.08 -2.79 2.52
CA ASP A 160 -24.34 -4.11 3.11
C ASP A 160 -23.30 -4.52 4.18
N ASN A 161 -22.41 -3.58 4.56
CA ASN A 161 -21.38 -3.71 5.59
C ASN A 161 -21.14 -2.36 6.28
N PRO A 162 -22.08 -1.90 7.13
CA PRO A 162 -22.10 -0.53 7.66
C PRO A 162 -20.88 -0.13 8.48
N HIS A 163 -20.20 -1.10 9.08
CA HIS A 163 -19.03 -0.89 9.94
C HIS A 163 -17.69 -1.20 9.25
N LEU A 164 -17.69 -1.35 7.92
CA LEU A 164 -16.46 -1.58 7.17
C LEU A 164 -15.46 -0.45 7.40
N PRO A 165 -14.28 -0.69 8.00
CA PRO A 165 -13.23 0.30 8.10
C PRO A 165 -12.64 0.58 6.71
N ILE A 166 -12.55 1.87 6.35
CA ILE A 166 -12.07 2.33 5.04
C ILE A 166 -10.87 3.24 5.25
N TYR A 167 -9.76 2.94 4.57
CA TYR A 167 -8.54 3.71 4.58
C TYR A 167 -8.40 4.43 3.24
N VAL A 168 -8.66 5.74 3.24
CA VAL A 168 -8.56 6.60 2.06
C VAL A 168 -7.13 7.11 1.97
N VAL A 169 -6.42 6.65 0.94
CA VAL A 169 -5.04 7.03 0.69
C VAL A 169 -5.01 8.39 0.00
N GLY A 170 -4.23 9.32 0.53
CA GLY A 170 -4.06 10.64 -0.04
C GLY A 170 -3.39 10.61 -1.41
N ILE A 171 -3.37 11.76 -2.08
CA ILE A 171 -2.64 11.96 -3.33
C ILE A 171 -1.29 12.61 -3.06
N TYR A 172 -0.36 12.53 -4.02
CA TYR A 172 0.98 13.11 -3.93
C TYR A 172 1.31 13.91 -5.20
N ASN A 173 2.35 14.77 -5.10
CA ASN A 173 2.84 15.57 -6.20
C ASN A 173 4.06 14.88 -6.87
N PRO A 174 3.90 14.17 -7.99
CA PRO A 174 5.02 13.51 -8.67
C PRO A 174 5.98 14.49 -9.33
N LEU A 175 5.56 15.74 -9.56
CA LEU A 175 6.34 16.76 -10.25
C LEU A 175 7.26 17.57 -9.33
N TYR A 176 7.10 17.45 -8.00
CA TYR A 176 7.76 18.33 -7.03
C TYR A 176 9.29 18.40 -7.18
N LEU A 177 9.94 17.24 -7.36
CA LEU A 177 11.41 17.19 -7.44
C LEU A 177 11.95 17.71 -8.77
N ASN A 178 11.22 17.51 -9.86
CA ASN A 178 11.65 17.94 -11.19
C ASN A 178 11.25 19.37 -11.51
N PHE A 179 10.20 19.88 -10.87
CA PHE A 179 9.63 21.22 -11.11
C PHE A 179 9.24 21.88 -9.78
N PRO A 180 10.21 22.14 -8.87
CA PRO A 180 9.93 22.71 -7.54
C PRO A 180 9.36 24.13 -7.60
N GLU A 181 9.55 24.84 -8.73
CA GLU A 181 8.99 26.16 -9.00
C GLU A 181 7.47 26.13 -9.22
N LEU A 182 6.88 24.98 -9.56
CA LEU A 182 5.43 24.83 -9.74
C LEU A 182 4.71 24.69 -8.40
N THR A 183 4.89 25.69 -7.53
CA THR A 183 4.33 25.69 -6.16
C THR A 183 2.80 25.64 -6.12
N SER A 184 2.12 26.13 -7.17
CA SER A 184 0.67 26.06 -7.30
C SER A 184 0.16 24.62 -7.37
N ILE A 185 0.93 23.70 -7.99
CA ILE A 185 0.58 22.27 -8.05
C ILE A 185 0.70 21.64 -6.66
N GLN A 186 1.79 21.95 -5.91
CA GLN A 186 1.91 21.47 -4.54
C GLN A 186 0.77 21.98 -3.67
N THR A 187 0.45 23.26 -3.74
CA THR A 187 -0.69 23.85 -3.00
C THR A 187 -2.02 23.18 -3.38
N ALA A 188 -2.21 22.82 -4.64
CA ALA A 188 -3.40 22.10 -5.07
C ALA A 188 -3.47 20.68 -4.50
N VAL A 189 -2.35 19.95 -4.45
CA VAL A 189 -2.26 18.62 -3.81
C VAL A 189 -2.56 18.73 -2.33
N ASP A 190 -1.96 19.68 -1.62
CA ASP A 190 -2.19 19.90 -0.20
C ASP A 190 -3.67 20.20 0.07
N ARG A 191 -4.26 21.13 -0.69
CA ARG A 191 -5.69 21.47 -0.58
C ARG A 191 -6.61 20.30 -0.87
N TRP A 192 -6.23 19.45 -1.84
CA TRP A 192 -6.98 18.23 -2.18
C TRP A 192 -6.98 17.24 -1.02
N ASN A 193 -5.81 17.00 -0.42
CA ASN A 193 -5.64 16.11 0.73
C ASN A 193 -6.38 16.63 1.96
N GLU A 194 -6.25 17.92 2.31
CA GLU A 194 -7.00 18.57 3.40
C GLU A 194 -8.50 18.37 3.21
N THR A 195 -9.01 18.70 2.01
CA THR A 195 -10.45 18.56 1.72
C THR A 195 -10.92 17.11 1.74
N THR A 196 -10.04 16.16 1.35
CA THR A 196 -10.32 14.73 1.49
C THR A 196 -10.48 14.35 2.96
N GLU A 197 -9.52 14.73 3.81
CA GLU A 197 -9.56 14.45 5.25
C GLU A 197 -10.78 15.07 5.91
N GLU A 198 -11.08 16.35 5.65
CA GLU A 198 -12.30 17.03 6.13
C GLU A 198 -13.59 16.31 5.67
N THR A 199 -13.61 15.83 4.42
CA THR A 199 -14.77 15.14 3.86
C THR A 199 -15.03 13.81 4.55
N ILE A 200 -13.99 13.04 4.82
CA ILE A 200 -14.15 11.71 5.43
C ILE A 200 -14.31 11.75 6.95
N ALA A 201 -13.93 12.85 7.61
CA ALA A 201 -14.13 13.04 9.05
C ALA A 201 -15.62 12.96 9.48
N GLN A 202 -16.56 13.07 8.52
CA GLN A 202 -18.00 12.92 8.75
C GLN A 202 -18.44 11.46 8.93
N PHE A 203 -17.54 10.48 8.66
CA PHE A 203 -17.85 9.06 8.68
C PHE A 203 -17.05 8.35 9.77
N ASP A 204 -17.72 7.64 10.65
CA ASP A 204 -17.06 6.77 11.63
C ASP A 204 -16.22 5.71 10.92
N GLN A 205 -15.02 5.39 11.47
CA GLN A 205 -14.15 4.33 10.94
C GLN A 205 -13.74 4.52 9.46
N VAL A 206 -13.65 5.77 9.00
CA VAL A 206 -13.00 6.14 7.74
C VAL A 206 -11.78 6.98 8.10
N TYR A 207 -10.62 6.59 7.59
CA TYR A 207 -9.34 7.12 8.03
C TYR A 207 -8.54 7.63 6.83
N PHE A 208 -7.95 8.82 6.96
CA PHE A 208 -7.02 9.36 5.98
C PHE A 208 -5.63 8.78 6.18
N VAL A 209 -4.97 8.41 5.09
CA VAL A 209 -3.57 7.94 5.07
C VAL A 209 -2.75 8.89 4.22
N PRO A 210 -1.96 9.80 4.82
CA PRO A 210 -1.12 10.71 4.06
C PRO A 210 0.05 9.98 3.42
N ILE A 211 0.30 10.22 2.12
CA ILE A 211 1.43 9.64 1.38
C ILE A 211 2.25 10.67 0.62
N ASN A 212 1.79 11.94 0.56
CA ASN A 212 2.47 12.98 -0.24
C ASN A 212 3.94 13.10 0.13
N ASP A 213 4.24 13.36 1.41
CA ASP A 213 5.61 13.54 1.90
C ASP A 213 6.49 12.30 1.69
N LEU A 214 5.90 11.11 1.75
CA LEU A 214 6.63 9.84 1.62
C LEU A 214 7.12 9.59 0.20
N LEU A 215 6.42 10.11 -0.80
CA LEU A 215 6.68 9.82 -2.21
C LEU A 215 7.39 10.96 -2.93
N TYR A 216 7.31 12.20 -2.46
CA TYR A 216 7.93 13.32 -3.15
C TYR A 216 9.21 13.86 -2.48
N LYS A 217 9.40 13.66 -1.16
CA LYS A 217 10.58 14.20 -0.46
C LYS A 217 11.86 13.37 -0.60
N GLY A 218 11.83 12.23 -1.30
CA GLY A 218 12.98 11.35 -1.45
C GLY A 218 13.30 10.53 -0.20
N ILE A 219 14.54 10.01 -0.11
CA ILE A 219 14.99 9.18 1.01
C ILE A 219 15.06 10.01 2.29
N ASP A 220 14.46 9.51 3.37
CA ASP A 220 14.48 10.13 4.72
C ASP A 220 13.99 11.59 4.75
N GLY A 221 13.09 11.98 3.85
CA GLY A 221 12.57 13.34 3.79
C GLY A 221 13.57 14.36 3.24
N LYS A 222 14.71 13.92 2.72
CA LYS A 222 15.65 14.76 2.00
C LYS A 222 15.25 14.85 0.53
N MET A 223 15.27 16.04 -0.03
CA MET A 223 15.08 16.24 -1.47
C MET A 223 16.05 15.35 -2.24
N GLY A 224 15.54 14.58 -3.19
CA GLY A 224 16.13 13.46 -3.89
C GLY A 224 17.65 13.46 -4.07
N VAL A 225 18.21 12.29 -4.27
CA VAL A 225 19.64 12.12 -4.55
C VAL A 225 19.98 12.87 -5.83
N SER A 226 20.87 13.87 -5.73
CA SER A 226 21.40 14.54 -6.92
C SER A 226 22.56 13.71 -7.45
N GLU A 227 22.43 13.08 -8.60
CA GLU A 227 23.57 12.59 -9.36
C GLU A 227 24.13 13.70 -10.24
N ILE A 228 25.45 13.91 -10.17
CA ILE A 228 26.14 14.81 -11.09
C ILE A 228 26.77 13.93 -12.17
N SER A 229 26.14 13.87 -13.33
CA SER A 229 26.71 13.26 -14.53
C SER A 229 26.89 14.36 -15.59
N ASP A 230 28.09 14.47 -16.16
CA ASP A 230 28.43 15.45 -17.21
C ASP A 230 28.08 16.92 -16.86
N GLY A 231 28.24 17.31 -15.58
CA GLY A 231 27.94 18.67 -15.12
C GLY A 231 26.47 19.02 -15.03
N LYS A 232 25.56 18.05 -15.21
CA LYS A 232 24.12 18.19 -14.97
C LYS A 232 23.74 17.53 -13.66
N THR A 233 23.05 18.27 -12.82
CA THR A 233 22.45 17.74 -11.61
C THR A 233 21.11 17.08 -11.99
N THR A 234 21.01 15.76 -11.83
CA THR A 234 19.76 15.05 -12.00
C THR A 234 19.21 14.70 -10.61
N VAL A 235 17.99 15.13 -10.34
CA VAL A 235 17.30 14.77 -9.08
C VAL A 235 16.61 13.44 -9.30
N ILE A 236 17.00 12.42 -8.52
CA ILE A 236 16.39 11.09 -8.59
C ILE A 236 15.45 10.93 -7.41
N ASN A 237 14.20 10.58 -7.70
CA ASN A 237 13.24 10.15 -6.69
C ASN A 237 13.29 8.61 -6.58
N ASP A 238 13.78 8.10 -5.45
CA ASP A 238 13.92 6.66 -5.18
C ASP A 238 12.58 5.92 -5.00
N ALA A 239 11.48 6.64 -4.89
CA ALA A 239 10.15 6.08 -4.67
C ALA A 239 9.28 6.02 -5.94
N LEU A 240 9.71 6.68 -7.03
CA LEU A 240 8.95 6.71 -8.28
C LEU A 240 9.55 5.77 -9.34
N TYR A 241 8.68 5.31 -10.22
CA TYR A 241 9.02 4.44 -11.33
C TYR A 241 9.77 5.22 -12.41
N GLU A 242 10.95 4.73 -12.82
CA GLU A 242 11.85 5.47 -13.70
C GLU A 242 11.26 5.75 -15.09
N GLU A 243 10.46 4.83 -15.62
CA GLU A 243 9.93 4.96 -16.99
C GLU A 243 8.91 6.08 -17.15
N ASP A 244 8.14 6.40 -16.09
CA ASP A 244 7.12 7.44 -16.17
C ASP A 244 7.31 8.60 -15.17
N SER A 245 8.20 8.44 -14.21
CA SER A 245 8.49 9.43 -13.14
C SER A 245 7.23 9.92 -12.42
N PHE A 246 6.19 9.10 -12.41
CA PHE A 246 4.87 9.45 -11.91
C PHE A 246 4.33 8.42 -10.92
N HIS A 247 4.30 7.13 -11.27
CA HIS A 247 3.81 6.08 -10.39
C HIS A 247 4.88 5.65 -9.37
N PRO A 248 4.48 5.13 -8.21
CA PRO A 248 5.42 4.53 -7.28
C PRO A 248 6.11 3.32 -7.90
N ASN A 249 7.39 3.16 -7.61
CA ASN A 249 8.11 1.91 -7.82
C ASN A 249 7.93 0.98 -6.59
N ASN A 250 8.66 -0.14 -6.55
CA ASN A 250 8.56 -1.09 -5.43
C ASN A 250 8.87 -0.44 -4.07
N THR A 251 9.86 0.48 -4.00
CA THR A 251 10.17 1.25 -2.78
C THR A 251 9.01 2.16 -2.39
N GLY A 252 8.42 2.86 -3.36
CA GLY A 252 7.25 3.71 -3.15
C GLY A 252 6.04 2.92 -2.64
N TYR A 253 5.79 1.74 -3.20
CA TYR A 253 4.71 0.86 -2.74
C TYR A 253 4.96 0.30 -1.34
N GLU A 254 6.22 0.02 -0.99
CA GLU A 254 6.57 -0.38 0.39
C GLU A 254 6.31 0.76 1.39
N LYS A 255 6.68 2.01 1.04
CA LYS A 255 6.37 3.20 1.85
C LYS A 255 4.85 3.39 2.01
N MET A 256 4.07 3.25 0.93
CA MET A 256 2.61 3.31 0.99
C MET A 256 2.02 2.23 1.89
N LYS A 257 2.46 0.97 1.72
CA LYS A 257 2.04 -0.15 2.55
C LYS A 257 2.31 0.13 4.03
N GLN A 258 3.50 0.62 4.35
CA GLN A 258 3.87 0.94 5.73
C GLN A 258 2.94 2.00 6.34
N ALA A 259 2.68 3.10 5.63
CA ALA A 259 1.77 4.16 6.10
C ALA A 259 0.34 3.63 6.34
N ILE A 260 -0.16 2.80 5.43
CA ILE A 260 -1.50 2.19 5.56
C ILE A 260 -1.53 1.25 6.77
N LEU A 261 -0.52 0.39 6.92
CA LEU A 261 -0.42 -0.57 8.03
C LEU A 261 -0.35 0.13 9.39
N GLU A 262 0.45 1.18 9.51
CA GLU A 262 0.54 2.00 10.72
C GLU A 262 -0.82 2.63 11.08
N LYS A 263 -1.53 3.17 10.10
CA LYS A 263 -2.87 3.72 10.33
C LYS A 263 -3.87 2.65 10.74
N ILE A 264 -3.81 1.47 10.13
CA ILE A 264 -4.64 0.31 10.52
C ILE A 264 -4.34 -0.07 11.96
N ASN A 265 -3.09 -0.23 12.33
CA ASN A 265 -2.69 -0.62 13.69
C ASN A 265 -3.10 0.42 14.74
N ALA A 266 -2.97 1.70 14.43
CA ALA A 266 -3.39 2.80 15.32
C ALA A 266 -4.91 2.82 15.56
N THR A 267 -5.71 2.36 14.58
CA THR A 267 -7.19 2.47 14.61
C THR A 267 -7.89 1.13 14.81
N LYS A 268 -7.20 0.01 14.71
CA LYS A 268 -7.75 -1.36 14.77
C LYS A 268 -8.65 -1.59 16.00
N LYS A 269 -8.29 -1.07 17.16
CA LYS A 269 -9.09 -1.23 18.38
C LYS A 269 -10.50 -0.67 18.28
N THR A 270 -10.75 0.27 17.38
CA THR A 270 -12.06 0.93 17.22
C THR A 270 -13.06 0.08 16.42
N TRP A 271 -12.61 -0.92 15.67
CA TRP A 271 -13.44 -1.74 14.79
C TRP A 271 -13.21 -3.26 14.88
N SER A 272 -12.11 -3.73 15.50
CA SER A 272 -11.80 -5.17 15.57
C SER A 272 -12.56 -5.93 16.65
N GLN A 273 -13.17 -5.24 17.60
CA GLN A 273 -13.90 -5.84 18.74
C GLN A 273 -15.40 -6.08 18.48
N LYS A 274 -15.86 -5.91 17.23
CA LYS A 274 -17.26 -6.13 16.87
C LYS A 274 -17.45 -7.36 16.00
#